data_034167f1f38a6e17b0fdaf4970795fb4
#
_entry.id   034167f1f38a6e17b0fdaf4970795fb4
#
_cell.length_a   1.000
_cell.length_b   1.000
_cell.length_c   1.000
_cell.angle_alpha   90.00
_cell.angle_beta   90.00
_cell.angle_gamma   90.00
#
_symmetry.space_group_name_H-M   'P 1'
#
loop_
_entity.id
_entity.type
_entity.pdbx_description
1 polymer ?
#
loop_
_entity_poly.entity_id
_entity_poly.type
_entity_poly.pdbx_seq_one_letter_code
_entity_poly.pdbx_strand_id
1 'polypeptide(L)'
;IFLFFWALKKFATDQLDVIEYPEGMSDEDRRLLEAVPQGQSNMLKDLLSEVGQMGNLEVYACSGAVTLMGLDEEQVKSKVDDIIGLPTMLKMAEGAETQLFI
;
A
#
# COMPACT_ATOMS: atom_id res chain seq x y z
N ILE A 1 -0.82 8.53 3.98
CA ILE A 1 -1.25 7.14 3.68
C ILE A 1 -0.90 6.26 4.85
N PHE A 2 -1.85 5.45 5.28
CA PHE A 2 -1.65 4.47 6.35
C PHE A 2 -1.86 3.06 5.78
N LEU A 3 -0.83 2.23 5.84
CA LEU A 3 -0.81 0.92 5.21
C LEU A 3 -1.07 -0.22 6.21
N PHE A 4 -2.01 -1.09 5.86
CA PHE A 4 -2.38 -2.29 6.61
C PHE A 4 -2.02 -3.56 5.82
N PHE A 5 -1.83 -4.65 6.54
CA PHE A 5 -1.79 -6.04 6.04
C PHE A 5 -1.16 -6.21 4.65
N TRP A 6 -1.96 -6.65 3.67
CA TRP A 6 -1.44 -6.99 2.34
C TRP A 6 -0.87 -5.79 1.59
N ALA A 7 -1.50 -4.62 1.72
CA ALA A 7 -0.97 -3.40 1.12
C ALA A 7 0.39 -3.03 1.72
N LEU A 8 0.53 -3.16 3.02
CA LEU A 8 1.79 -2.95 3.71
C LEU A 8 2.85 -3.95 3.27
N LYS A 9 2.50 -5.23 3.21
CA LYS A 9 3.43 -6.28 2.76
C LYS A 9 3.93 -6.01 1.35
N LYS A 10 3.04 -5.72 0.43
CA LYS A 10 3.41 -5.42 -0.96
C LYS A 10 4.29 -4.19 -1.08
N PHE A 11 3.97 -3.15 -0.34
CA PHE A 11 4.77 -1.92 -0.32
C PHE A 11 6.17 -2.17 0.24
N ALA A 12 6.27 -2.83 1.39
CA ALA A 12 7.53 -3.09 2.07
C ALA A 12 8.46 -4.04 1.30
N THR A 13 7.89 -4.93 0.48
CA THR A 13 8.64 -5.92 -0.30
C THR A 13 8.80 -5.57 -1.77
N ASP A 14 8.51 -4.33 -2.15
CA ASP A 14 8.59 -3.84 -3.54
C ASP A 14 7.73 -4.65 -4.53
N GLN A 15 6.54 -5.08 -4.09
CA GLN A 15 5.63 -5.91 -4.89
C GLN A 15 4.36 -5.18 -5.33
N LEU A 16 4.34 -3.85 -5.32
CA LEU A 16 3.16 -3.07 -5.74
C LEU A 16 2.79 -3.29 -7.20
N ASP A 17 3.74 -3.65 -8.03
CA ASP A 17 3.57 -3.92 -9.45
C ASP A 17 3.21 -5.39 -9.74
N VAL A 18 3.21 -6.25 -8.73
CA VAL A 18 2.80 -7.65 -8.87
C VAL A 18 1.28 -7.74 -8.77
N ILE A 19 0.65 -8.19 -9.84
CA ILE A 19 -0.80 -8.37 -9.90
C ILE A 19 -1.17 -9.73 -9.35
N GLU A 20 -2.05 -9.75 -8.36
CA GLU A 20 -2.64 -10.96 -7.80
C GLU A 20 -4.14 -10.94 -8.04
N TYR A 21 -4.70 -12.07 -8.46
CA TYR A 21 -6.11 -12.19 -8.72
C TYR A 21 -6.80 -12.90 -7.56
N PRO A 22 -8.03 -12.46 -7.17
CA PRO A 22 -8.77 -13.15 -6.11
C PRO A 22 -9.13 -14.58 -6.53
N GLU A 23 -9.17 -15.48 -5.54
CA GLU A 23 -9.68 -16.84 -5.76
C GLU A 23 -11.14 -16.77 -6.22
N GLY A 24 -11.51 -17.66 -7.14
CA GLY A 24 -12.86 -17.69 -7.69
C GLY A 24 -13.12 -16.70 -8.82
N MET A 25 -12.12 -15.93 -9.22
CA MET A 25 -12.25 -15.10 -10.43
C MET A 25 -12.45 -15.99 -11.65
N SER A 26 -13.41 -15.64 -12.52
CA SER A 26 -13.64 -16.39 -13.75
C SER A 26 -12.46 -16.27 -14.70
N ASP A 27 -12.24 -17.31 -15.54
CA ASP A 27 -11.19 -17.29 -16.56
C ASP A 27 -11.38 -16.14 -17.55
N GLU A 28 -12.63 -15.79 -17.85
CA GLU A 28 -12.97 -14.68 -18.72
C GLU A 28 -12.53 -13.34 -18.13
N ASP A 29 -12.83 -13.09 -16.86
CA ASP A 29 -12.42 -11.87 -16.17
C ASP A 29 -10.90 -11.78 -16.06
N ARG A 30 -10.24 -12.90 -15.79
CA ARG A 30 -8.77 -12.95 -15.74
C ARG A 30 -8.17 -12.57 -17.11
N ARG A 31 -8.71 -13.10 -18.19
CA ARG A 31 -8.24 -12.77 -19.55
C ARG A 31 -8.40 -11.30 -19.87
N LEU A 32 -9.51 -10.69 -19.45
CA LEU A 32 -9.74 -9.27 -19.65
C LEU A 32 -8.69 -8.42 -18.92
N LEU A 33 -8.35 -8.80 -17.68
CA LEU A 33 -7.35 -8.09 -16.89
C LEU A 33 -5.93 -8.32 -17.43
N GLU A 34 -5.61 -9.52 -17.89
CA GLU A 34 -4.33 -9.85 -18.49
C GLU A 34 -4.10 -9.14 -19.83
N ALA A 35 -5.18 -8.76 -20.52
CA ALA A 35 -5.10 -8.01 -21.76
C ALA A 35 -4.74 -6.53 -21.55
N VAL A 36 -4.80 -6.02 -20.31
CA VAL A 36 -4.36 -4.65 -19.99
C VAL A 36 -2.85 -4.54 -20.22
N PRO A 37 -2.37 -3.53 -20.96
CA PRO A 37 -0.93 -3.37 -21.20
C PRO A 37 -0.14 -3.29 -19.90
N GLN A 38 0.96 -4.04 -19.81
CA GLN A 38 1.78 -4.11 -18.59
C GLN A 38 2.33 -2.74 -18.14
N GLY A 39 2.51 -1.80 -19.06
CA GLY A 39 2.92 -0.45 -18.71
C GLY A 39 1.94 0.30 -17.82
N GLN A 40 0.67 -0.12 -17.78
CA GLN A 40 -0.35 0.46 -16.89
C GLN A 40 -0.37 -0.20 -15.51
N SER A 41 0.20 -1.39 -15.34
CA SER A 41 0.26 -2.07 -14.06
C SER A 41 1.21 -1.41 -13.05
N ASN A 42 2.15 -0.60 -13.54
CA ASN A 42 3.12 0.12 -12.69
C ASN A 42 2.63 1.53 -12.31
N MET A 43 1.42 1.88 -12.70
CA MET A 43 0.90 3.23 -12.50
C MET A 43 0.88 3.65 -11.03
N LEU A 44 0.53 2.75 -10.11
CA LEU A 44 0.47 3.08 -8.70
C LEU A 44 1.85 3.43 -8.12
N LYS A 45 2.86 2.65 -8.46
CA LYS A 45 4.24 2.90 -8.01
C LYS A 45 4.75 4.25 -8.53
N ASP A 46 4.54 4.51 -9.80
CA ASP A 46 4.94 5.77 -10.44
C ASP A 46 4.21 6.96 -9.83
N LEU A 47 2.90 6.83 -9.62
CA LEU A 47 2.08 7.86 -8.99
C LEU A 47 2.55 8.19 -7.58
N LEU A 48 2.83 7.18 -6.76
CA LEU A 48 3.36 7.38 -5.41
C LEU A 48 4.72 8.07 -5.43
N SER A 49 5.57 7.70 -6.38
CA SER A 49 6.88 8.35 -6.56
C SER A 49 6.73 9.83 -6.92
N GLU A 50 5.84 10.14 -7.86
CA GLU A 50 5.58 11.53 -8.27
C GLU A 50 5.04 12.37 -7.11
N VAL A 51 4.05 11.85 -6.39
CA VAL A 51 3.47 12.55 -5.22
C VAL A 51 4.53 12.74 -4.13
N GLY A 52 5.39 11.74 -3.91
CA GLY A 52 6.50 11.83 -2.98
C GLY A 52 7.49 12.93 -3.34
N GLN A 53 7.77 13.12 -4.63
CA GLN A 53 8.65 14.18 -5.11
C GLN A 53 8.06 15.58 -4.90
N MET A 54 6.74 15.71 -4.82
CA MET A 54 6.06 16.97 -4.51
C MET A 54 6.21 17.36 -3.02
N GLY A 55 6.75 16.47 -2.19
CA GLY A 55 7.10 16.76 -0.79
C GLY A 55 5.97 16.71 0.23
N ASN A 56 4.77 16.30 -0.17
CA ASN A 56 3.57 16.31 0.68
C ASN A 56 3.02 14.91 0.99
N LEU A 57 3.79 13.86 0.72
CA LEU A 57 3.37 12.49 0.98
C LEU A 57 4.05 11.95 2.22
N GLU A 58 3.26 11.52 3.19
CA GLU A 58 3.72 10.74 4.33
C GLU A 58 3.07 9.37 4.28
N VAL A 59 3.86 8.33 4.52
CA VAL A 59 3.43 6.94 4.51
C VAL A 59 3.72 6.31 5.86
N TYR A 60 2.71 5.73 6.46
CA TYR A 60 2.80 5.10 7.78
C TYR A 60 2.42 3.63 7.70
N ALA A 61 3.11 2.80 8.46
CA ALA A 61 2.80 1.38 8.57
C ALA A 61 2.08 1.09 9.88
N CYS A 62 1.08 0.20 9.82
CA CYS A 62 0.38 -0.29 11.01
C CYS A 62 1.29 -1.21 11.83
N SER A 63 1.59 -0.85 13.08
CA SER A 63 2.42 -1.65 13.97
C SER A 63 1.86 -3.06 14.21
N GLY A 64 0.54 -3.17 14.35
CA GLY A 64 -0.12 -4.47 14.50
C GLY A 64 0.03 -5.35 13.27
N ALA A 65 -0.09 -4.77 12.08
CA ALA A 65 0.09 -5.51 10.82
C ALA A 65 1.54 -5.99 10.64
N VAL A 66 2.52 -5.18 11.01
CA VAL A 66 3.94 -5.59 10.98
C VAL A 66 4.15 -6.84 11.83
N THR A 67 3.63 -6.84 13.05
CA THR A 67 3.74 -7.96 13.97
C THR A 67 2.97 -9.20 13.50
N LEU A 68 1.70 -9.03 13.15
CA LEU A 68 0.83 -10.15 12.77
C LEU A 68 1.26 -10.82 11.48
N MET A 69 1.82 -10.08 10.55
CA MET A 69 2.29 -10.63 9.27
C MET A 69 3.75 -11.07 9.31
N GLY A 70 4.42 -10.93 10.45
CA GLY A 70 5.83 -11.31 10.59
C GLY A 70 6.76 -10.54 9.66
N LEU A 71 6.45 -9.28 9.38
CA LEU A 71 7.31 -8.45 8.54
C LEU A 71 8.56 -8.01 9.29
N ASP A 72 9.67 -7.88 8.57
CA ASP A 72 10.91 -7.34 9.12
C ASP A 72 10.73 -5.83 9.39
N GLU A 73 10.80 -5.46 10.67
CA GLU A 73 10.62 -4.08 11.11
C GLU A 73 11.63 -3.12 10.48
N GLU A 74 12.87 -3.52 10.34
CA GLU A 74 13.90 -2.70 9.71
C GLU A 74 13.63 -2.47 8.22
N GLN A 75 13.18 -3.50 7.53
CA GLN A 75 12.77 -3.40 6.13
C GLN A 75 11.59 -2.44 5.97
N VAL A 76 10.59 -2.56 6.84
CA VAL A 76 9.42 -1.66 6.81
C VAL A 76 9.85 -0.22 7.09
N LYS A 77 10.67 0.02 8.11
CA LYS A 77 11.18 1.35 8.45
C LYS A 77 11.95 2.01 7.31
N SER A 78 12.63 1.23 6.48
CA SER A 78 13.35 1.76 5.33
C SER A 78 12.44 2.29 4.23
N LYS A 79 11.15 1.93 4.24
CA LYS A 79 10.17 2.24 3.19
C LYS A 79 9.12 3.27 3.62
N VAL A 80 8.88 3.44 4.91
CA VAL A 80 7.83 4.30 5.44
C VAL A 80 8.43 5.41 6.32
N ASP A 81 7.64 6.43 6.57
CA ASP A 81 8.07 7.53 7.45
C ASP A 81 8.06 7.12 8.92
N ASP A 82 7.08 6.31 9.33
CA ASP A 82 7.03 5.78 10.68
C ASP A 82 6.13 4.55 10.75
N ILE A 83 6.32 3.75 11.82
CA ILE A 83 5.44 2.64 12.18
C ILE A 83 4.62 3.11 13.38
N ILE A 84 3.30 3.20 13.21
CA ILE A 84 2.38 3.72 14.22
C ILE A 84 1.24 2.75 14.51
N GLY A 85 0.64 2.89 15.69
CA GLY A 85 -0.55 2.14 16.05
C GLY A 85 -1.83 2.76 15.50
N LEU A 86 -2.90 1.98 15.48
CA LEU A 86 -4.22 2.41 15.02
C LEU A 86 -4.75 3.63 15.79
N PRO A 87 -4.65 3.71 17.13
CA PRO A 87 -5.10 4.90 17.86
C PRO A 87 -4.39 6.17 17.45
N THR A 88 -3.09 6.10 17.19
CA THR A 88 -2.31 7.25 16.69
C THR A 88 -2.77 7.68 15.32
N MET A 89 -3.01 6.72 14.41
CA MET A 89 -3.53 6.99 13.07
C MET A 89 -4.89 7.69 13.13
N LEU A 90 -5.81 7.21 13.97
CA LEU A 90 -7.13 7.81 14.12
C LEU A 90 -7.04 9.25 14.63
N LYS A 91 -6.13 9.52 15.54
CA LYS A 91 -5.88 10.87 16.04
C LYS A 91 -5.33 11.79 14.96
N MET A 92 -4.41 11.30 14.15
CA MET A 92 -3.86 12.07 13.01
C MET A 92 -4.92 12.36 11.95
N ALA A 93 -5.90 11.46 11.78
CA ALA A 93 -6.98 11.63 10.82
C ALA A 93 -8.02 12.69 11.22
N GLU A 94 -8.10 13.07 12.49
CA GLU A 94 -9.11 14.01 13.00
C GLU A 94 -9.11 15.37 12.28
N GLY A 95 -8.01 15.84 11.75
CA GLY A 95 -7.94 17.10 11.04
C GLY A 95 -8.03 16.99 9.52
N ALA A 96 -8.20 15.81 8.99
CA ALA A 96 -8.20 15.58 7.55
C ALA A 96 -9.53 16.02 6.92
N GLU A 97 -9.46 16.81 5.83
CA GLU A 97 -10.63 17.23 5.08
C GLU A 97 -11.28 16.07 4.33
N THR A 98 -10.48 15.13 3.85
CA THR A 98 -10.95 13.94 3.14
C THR A 98 -10.29 12.70 3.73
N GLN A 99 -11.07 11.66 4.02
CA GLN A 99 -10.59 10.39 4.52
C GLN A 99 -11.14 9.28 3.63
N LEU A 100 -10.23 8.40 3.13
CA LEU A 100 -10.58 7.24 2.35
C LEU A 100 -10.08 5.97 3.03
N PHE A 101 -10.97 5.02 3.24
CA PHE A 101 -10.68 3.69 3.79
C PHE A 101 -10.98 2.64 2.73
N ILE A 102 -9.95 1.95 2.29
CA ILE A 102 -10.05 0.95 1.22
C ILE A 102 -9.64 -0.42 1.74
#